data_66f32146e9538bba5662b9bb2a4c9abd
#
_entry.id   66f32146e9538bba5662b9bb2a4c9abd
#
_cell.length_a   1.000
_cell.length_b   1.000
_cell.length_c   1.000
_cell.angle_alpha   90.00
_cell.angle_beta   90.00
_cell.angle_gamma   90.00
#
_symmetry.space_group_name_H-M   'P 1'
#
loop_
_entity.id
_entity.type
_entity.pdbx_description
1 polymer ?
#
loop_
_entity_poly.entity_id
_entity_poly.type
_entity_poly.pdbx_seq_one_letter_code
_entity_poly.pdbx_strand_id
1 'polypeptide(L)'
;VLVGRSDVYKRQATYGLSTMQDEHIDFEPTEITDDHDKWYDSQVGGKFTFVGKSNKKHEIEINDEEIPDLPALVMMCKDAKKGKGDDLFLFFDEEGNPQDVKAYHVNEYIQEASGEKFTAKDFRTWGGTKLAAEEITQFKKKDDKKQRKKNITKMVKGVAKRLGNTPAVCRGSYIHPRFINDYLKGSFFRLWKETLGDQMYPLSESESHVIRYLENS
;
A
#
# COMPACT_ATOMS: atom_id res chain seq x y z
N VAL A 1 3.39 42.79 -25.62
CA VAL A 1 2.58 42.40 -24.48
C VAL A 1 2.67 40.91 -24.33
N LEU A 2 3.58 40.48 -23.46
CA LEU A 2 3.72 39.08 -23.05
C LEU A 2 2.72 38.85 -21.91
N VAL A 3 1.57 38.31 -22.24
CA VAL A 3 0.64 37.79 -21.23
C VAL A 3 1.21 36.48 -20.74
N GLY A 4 1.51 36.43 -19.45
CA GLY A 4 2.16 35.31 -18.77
C GLY A 4 1.39 34.02 -18.92
N ARG A 5 2.12 32.99 -19.40
CA ARG A 5 1.71 31.57 -19.41
C ARG A 5 1.84 30.92 -18.04
N SER A 6 1.46 31.58 -16.96
CA SER A 6 1.57 31.00 -15.60
C SER A 6 0.36 30.19 -15.15
N ASP A 7 -0.78 30.21 -15.89
CA ASP A 7 -2.02 29.58 -15.43
C ASP A 7 -2.42 28.29 -16.14
N VAL A 8 -1.59 27.75 -17.04
CA VAL A 8 -1.95 26.56 -17.83
C VAL A 8 -1.49 25.24 -17.21
N TYR A 9 -0.66 25.26 -16.17
CA TYR A 9 -0.29 24.07 -15.42
C TYR A 9 -0.80 24.14 -13.97
N LYS A 10 -2.09 24.28 -13.77
CA LYS A 10 -2.70 23.58 -12.63
C LYS A 10 -2.52 22.10 -12.95
N ARG A 11 -1.38 21.54 -12.51
CA ARG A 11 -1.22 20.08 -12.39
C ARG A 11 -2.50 19.63 -11.70
N GLN A 12 -3.26 18.73 -12.33
CA GLN A 12 -4.28 18.01 -11.59
C GLN A 12 -3.56 17.45 -10.37
N ALA A 13 -3.84 18.03 -9.20
CA ALA A 13 -3.14 17.70 -7.98
C ALA A 13 -3.50 16.25 -7.65
N THR A 14 -2.58 15.33 -7.98
CA THR A 14 -2.67 13.93 -7.60
C THR A 14 -1.66 13.69 -6.51
N TYR A 15 -2.12 13.10 -5.42
CA TYR A 15 -1.36 12.95 -4.21
C TYR A 15 -0.87 11.50 -4.03
N GLY A 16 0.23 11.34 -3.36
CA GLY A 16 0.79 10.09 -2.89
C GLY A 16 1.34 10.30 -1.48
N LEU A 17 1.91 9.29 -0.84
CA LEU A 17 2.35 9.37 0.55
C LEU A 17 3.18 10.64 0.85
N SER A 18 4.22 10.91 0.05
CA SER A 18 5.13 12.02 0.25
C SER A 18 4.58 13.41 -0.16
N THR A 19 3.36 13.47 -0.63
CA THR A 19 2.67 14.71 -1.03
C THR A 19 1.28 14.80 -0.42
N MET A 20 1.01 14.01 0.61
CA MET A 20 -0.22 14.13 1.40
C MET A 20 -0.23 15.44 2.16
N GLN A 21 -1.39 16.05 2.23
CA GLN A 21 -1.62 17.32 2.92
C GLN A 21 -2.48 17.11 4.15
N ASP A 22 -2.49 18.06 5.06
CA ASP A 22 -3.27 18.02 6.29
C ASP A 22 -4.76 17.84 6.07
N GLU A 23 -5.28 18.42 4.99
CA GLU A 23 -6.69 18.32 4.60
C GLU A 23 -7.10 16.93 4.11
N HIS A 24 -6.11 16.06 3.86
CA HIS A 24 -6.37 14.69 3.40
C HIS A 24 -6.61 13.69 4.53
N ILE A 25 -6.37 14.06 5.79
CA ILE A 25 -6.61 13.20 6.95
C ILE A 25 -7.65 13.81 7.88
N ASP A 26 -8.70 13.04 8.13
CA ASP A 26 -9.70 13.31 9.18
C ASP A 26 -9.50 12.25 10.26
N PHE A 27 -9.38 12.70 11.52
CA PHE A 27 -9.37 11.82 12.67
C PHE A 27 -10.78 11.69 13.25
N GLU A 28 -11.15 10.49 13.65
CA GLU A 28 -12.37 10.29 14.41
C GLU A 28 -12.23 10.98 15.77
N PRO A 29 -13.25 11.74 16.20
CA PRO A 29 -13.19 12.40 17.49
C PRO A 29 -13.26 11.33 18.60
N THR A 30 -12.10 10.98 19.13
CA THR A 30 -12.03 10.40 20.46
C THR A 30 -12.19 11.51 21.48
N GLU A 31 -12.72 11.24 22.66
CA GLU A 31 -12.74 12.19 23.76
C GLU A 31 -11.30 12.64 24.04
N ILE A 32 -10.91 13.76 23.43
CA ILE A 32 -9.61 14.38 23.60
C ILE A 32 -9.58 14.88 25.05
N THR A 33 -8.90 14.15 25.91
CA THR A 33 -8.54 14.69 27.22
C THR A 33 -7.33 15.59 27.03
N ASP A 34 -7.32 16.78 27.62
CA ASP A 34 -6.21 17.76 27.60
C ASP A 34 -4.88 17.22 28.18
N ASP A 35 -4.82 15.98 28.51
CA ASP A 35 -3.70 15.29 29.15
C ASP A 35 -2.86 14.58 28.08
N HIS A 36 -1.75 15.20 27.67
CA HIS A 36 -0.82 14.69 26.67
C HIS A 36 -0.34 13.25 26.95
N ASP A 37 -0.32 12.82 28.21
CA ASP A 37 0.12 11.47 28.59
C ASP A 37 -0.93 10.38 28.35
N LYS A 38 -2.18 10.76 28.05
CA LYS A 38 -3.29 9.82 27.78
C LYS A 38 -3.56 9.58 26.28
N TRP A 39 -2.87 10.27 25.40
CA TRP A 39 -3.02 10.09 23.96
C TRP A 39 -2.63 8.68 23.50
N TYR A 40 -1.72 8.03 24.22
CA TYR A 40 -1.28 6.66 23.93
C TYR A 40 -2.27 5.57 24.34
N ASP A 41 -3.27 5.91 25.17
CA ASP A 41 -4.27 4.94 25.68
C ASP A 41 -5.62 5.04 24.94
N SER A 42 -5.81 6.00 24.05
CA SER A 42 -7.06 6.14 23.29
C SER A 42 -6.95 5.44 21.93
N GLN A 43 -7.88 4.54 21.62
CA GLN A 43 -8.04 3.98 20.28
C GLN A 43 -8.40 5.10 19.31
N VAL A 44 -7.40 5.68 18.67
CA VAL A 44 -7.57 6.74 17.66
C VAL A 44 -7.79 6.08 16.31
N GLY A 45 -8.85 6.47 15.62
CA GLY A 45 -9.07 6.14 14.22
C GLY A 45 -8.82 7.36 13.33
N GLY A 46 -8.53 7.13 12.07
CA GLY A 46 -8.42 8.20 11.08
C GLY A 46 -8.74 7.70 9.67
N LYS A 47 -9.07 8.65 8.80
CA LYS A 47 -9.40 8.35 7.41
C LYS A 47 -8.68 9.29 6.47
N PHE A 48 -7.85 8.73 5.61
CA PHE A 48 -7.28 9.46 4.50
C PHE A 48 -8.27 9.52 3.34
N THR A 49 -8.49 10.72 2.82
CA THR A 49 -9.31 10.97 1.62
C THR A 49 -8.53 11.86 0.66
N PHE A 50 -8.15 11.33 -0.49
CA PHE A 50 -7.36 12.08 -1.47
C PHE A 50 -7.58 11.58 -2.89
N VAL A 51 -7.17 12.40 -3.87
CA VAL A 51 -7.18 12.03 -5.29
C VAL A 51 -5.77 11.61 -5.70
N GLY A 52 -5.60 10.33 -6.00
CA GLY A 52 -4.33 9.76 -6.44
C GLY A 52 -4.16 9.76 -7.97
N LYS A 53 -3.12 9.08 -8.43
CA LYS A 53 -2.78 8.93 -9.85
C LYS A 53 -3.99 8.51 -10.70
N SER A 54 -4.12 9.10 -11.89
CA SER A 54 -5.22 8.87 -12.83
C SER A 54 -6.58 9.39 -12.32
N ASN A 55 -6.56 10.40 -11.47
CA ASN A 55 -7.75 11.06 -10.92
C ASN A 55 -8.66 10.08 -10.14
N LYS A 56 -8.07 9.09 -9.47
CA LYS A 56 -8.80 8.13 -8.64
C LYS A 56 -8.92 8.64 -7.22
N LYS A 57 -10.14 8.67 -6.69
CA LYS A 57 -10.40 8.92 -5.28
C LYS A 57 -9.97 7.71 -4.47
N HIS A 58 -9.21 7.94 -3.42
CA HIS A 58 -8.81 6.97 -2.41
C HIS A 58 -9.41 7.35 -1.07
N GLU A 59 -9.90 6.36 -0.37
CA GLU A 59 -10.36 6.44 1.00
C GLU A 59 -9.67 5.28 1.74
N ILE A 60 -8.85 5.60 2.74
CA ILE A 60 -8.04 4.63 3.47
C ILE A 60 -8.26 4.89 4.95
N GLU A 61 -8.86 3.94 5.63
CA GLU A 61 -9.01 3.97 7.08
C GLU A 61 -7.72 3.50 7.74
N ILE A 62 -7.35 4.14 8.82
CA ILE A 62 -6.27 3.73 9.70
C ILE A 62 -6.83 3.58 11.11
N ASN A 63 -6.49 2.49 11.77
CA ASN A 63 -6.91 2.20 13.13
C ASN A 63 -5.81 1.45 13.88
N ASP A 64 -5.87 1.49 15.20
CA ASP A 64 -4.88 0.84 16.08
C ASP A 64 -5.00 -0.68 16.08
N GLU A 65 -6.15 -1.24 15.68
CA GLU A 65 -6.32 -2.70 15.59
C GLU A 65 -5.48 -3.32 14.47
N GLU A 66 -5.37 -2.62 13.33
CA GLU A 66 -4.60 -3.10 12.18
C GLU A 66 -3.12 -2.74 12.28
N ILE A 67 -2.82 -1.51 12.67
CA ILE A 67 -1.45 -1.00 12.82
C ILE A 67 -1.40 -0.16 14.10
N PRO A 68 -0.96 -0.75 15.22
CA PRO A 68 -0.83 -0.03 16.50
C PRO A 68 -0.03 1.27 16.36
N ASP A 69 -0.44 2.30 17.05
CA ASP A 69 0.18 3.62 17.12
C ASP A 69 0.18 4.44 15.79
N LEU A 70 -0.21 3.87 14.66
CA LEU A 70 -0.16 4.60 13.38
C LEU A 70 -1.03 5.86 13.37
N PRO A 71 -2.30 5.85 13.83
CA PRO A 71 -3.11 7.06 13.86
C PRO A 71 -2.51 8.15 14.77
N ALA A 72 -1.99 7.78 15.94
CA ALA A 72 -1.34 8.70 16.85
C ALA A 72 -0.07 9.32 16.24
N LEU A 73 0.77 8.52 15.59
CA LEU A 73 1.97 9.00 14.87
C LEU A 73 1.62 9.99 13.75
N VAL A 74 0.57 9.71 12.96
CA VAL A 74 0.12 10.63 11.91
C VAL A 74 -0.41 11.94 12.51
N MET A 75 -1.14 11.87 13.61
CA MET A 75 -1.60 13.06 14.35
C MET A 75 -0.42 13.89 14.87
N MET A 76 0.60 13.25 15.44
CA MET A 76 1.82 13.92 15.88
C MET A 76 2.55 14.61 14.72
N CYS A 77 2.61 14.00 13.54
CA CYS A 77 3.17 14.64 12.34
C CYS A 77 2.42 15.91 11.97
N LYS A 78 1.08 15.87 12.03
CA LYS A 78 0.23 17.04 11.75
C LYS A 78 0.45 18.16 12.76
N ASP A 79 0.56 17.84 14.03
CA ASP A 79 0.73 18.83 15.10
C ASP A 79 2.15 19.40 15.17
N ALA A 80 3.18 18.58 14.91
CA ALA A 80 4.58 18.98 14.99
C ALA A 80 4.94 20.13 14.05
N LYS A 81 4.30 20.20 12.89
CA LYS A 81 4.60 21.24 11.90
C LYS A 81 4.00 22.62 12.23
N LYS A 82 3.03 22.72 13.15
CA LYS A 82 2.46 23.98 13.65
C LYS A 82 2.09 24.97 12.55
N GLY A 83 1.45 24.50 11.46
CA GLY A 83 1.05 25.32 10.32
C GLY A 83 2.19 25.70 9.35
N LYS A 84 3.35 25.06 9.43
CA LYS A 84 4.46 25.23 8.50
C LYS A 84 4.28 24.31 7.28
N GLY A 85 3.80 24.87 6.18
CA GLY A 85 3.59 24.16 4.93
C GLY A 85 2.29 23.33 4.92
N ASP A 86 1.89 22.85 3.74
CA ASP A 86 0.66 22.10 3.52
C ASP A 86 0.88 20.57 3.57
N ASP A 87 2.11 20.11 3.32
CA ASP A 87 2.44 18.68 3.30
C ASP A 87 2.38 18.08 4.71
N LEU A 88 1.68 16.94 4.85
CA LEU A 88 1.46 16.25 6.13
C LEU A 88 2.76 15.71 6.72
N PHE A 89 3.63 15.15 5.87
CA PHE A 89 4.88 14.53 6.29
C PHE A 89 6.06 15.43 5.97
N LEU A 90 6.74 15.85 7.01
CA LEU A 90 7.98 16.63 6.93
C LEU A 90 8.97 16.15 8.00
N PHE A 91 10.22 16.50 7.83
CA PHE A 91 11.26 16.36 8.85
C PHE A 91 11.95 17.71 9.08
N PHE A 92 12.68 17.82 10.17
CA PHE A 92 13.46 19.03 10.47
C PHE A 92 14.93 18.75 10.22
N ASP A 93 15.60 19.65 9.50
CA ASP A 93 17.05 19.59 9.32
C ASP A 93 17.81 19.96 10.63
N GLU A 94 19.14 19.91 10.58
CA GLU A 94 19.99 20.19 11.75
C GLU A 94 19.82 21.63 12.29
N GLU A 95 19.40 22.57 11.44
CA GLU A 95 19.08 23.94 11.82
C GLU A 95 17.62 24.12 12.30
N GLY A 96 16.82 23.07 12.30
CA GLY A 96 15.42 23.08 12.73
C GLY A 96 14.46 23.63 11.68
N ASN A 97 14.85 23.70 10.40
CA ASN A 97 13.98 24.10 9.32
C ASN A 97 13.15 22.91 8.81
N PRO A 98 11.85 23.09 8.51
CA PRO A 98 11.02 22.02 7.98
C PRO A 98 11.41 21.69 6.54
N GLN A 99 11.55 20.40 6.26
CA GLN A 99 11.88 19.83 4.96
C GLN A 99 10.80 18.82 4.56
N ASP A 100 10.34 18.87 3.32
CA ASP A 100 9.34 17.92 2.81
C ASP A 100 9.93 16.51 2.68
N VAL A 101 9.17 15.51 3.11
CA VAL A 101 9.49 14.12 2.81
C VAL A 101 9.26 13.85 1.34
N LYS A 102 10.30 13.43 0.63
CA LYS A 102 10.24 13.05 -0.79
C LYS A 102 10.25 11.53 -0.96
N ALA A 103 9.80 11.05 -2.11
CA ALA A 103 9.74 9.61 -2.40
C ALA A 103 11.10 8.91 -2.27
N TYR A 104 12.21 9.59 -2.53
CA TYR A 104 13.54 9.02 -2.36
C TYR A 104 13.92 8.84 -0.89
N HIS A 105 13.53 9.76 0.01
CA HIS A 105 13.75 9.60 1.45
C HIS A 105 13.07 8.33 1.99
N VAL A 106 11.84 8.06 1.54
CA VAL A 106 11.13 6.82 1.90
C VAL A 106 11.89 5.59 1.43
N ASN A 107 12.42 5.60 0.20
CA ASN A 107 13.19 4.48 -0.34
C ASN A 107 14.55 4.33 0.35
N GLU A 108 15.24 5.42 0.67
CA GLU A 108 16.49 5.40 1.44
C GLU A 108 16.28 4.77 2.82
N TYR A 109 15.24 5.19 3.54
CA TYR A 109 14.87 4.57 4.82
C TYR A 109 14.59 3.07 4.69
N ILE A 110 13.83 2.65 3.67
CA ILE A 110 13.55 1.23 3.42
C ILE A 110 14.85 0.45 3.17
N GLN A 111 15.78 1.01 2.40
CA GLN A 111 17.08 0.39 2.11
C GLN A 111 17.97 0.32 3.33
N GLU A 112 18.00 1.36 4.14
CA GLU A 112 18.75 1.38 5.40
C GLU A 112 18.20 0.34 6.39
N ALA A 113 16.89 0.34 6.60
CA ALA A 113 16.23 -0.56 7.53
C ALA A 113 16.31 -2.04 7.11
N SER A 114 16.29 -2.33 5.81
CA SER A 114 16.35 -3.70 5.28
C SER A 114 17.76 -4.22 5.02
N GLY A 115 18.75 -3.33 4.88
CA GLY A 115 20.09 -3.66 4.38
C GLY A 115 20.14 -4.05 2.90
N GLU A 116 19.03 -3.90 2.16
CA GLU A 116 18.83 -4.35 0.79
C GLU A 116 18.26 -3.21 -0.09
N LYS A 117 18.35 -3.35 -1.41
CA LYS A 117 17.88 -2.33 -2.37
C LYS A 117 16.36 -2.33 -2.59
N PHE A 118 15.59 -2.58 -1.55
CA PHE A 118 14.13 -2.52 -1.63
C PHE A 118 13.62 -1.08 -1.73
N THR A 119 12.42 -0.95 -2.26
CA THR A 119 11.70 0.31 -2.44
C THR A 119 10.24 0.16 -2.05
N ALA A 120 9.53 1.25 -1.87
CA ALA A 120 8.08 1.23 -1.64
C ALA A 120 7.29 0.48 -2.74
N LYS A 121 7.84 0.40 -3.96
CA LYS A 121 7.24 -0.37 -5.05
C LYS A 121 7.27 -1.88 -4.78
N ASP A 122 8.29 -2.39 -4.09
CA ASP A 122 8.43 -3.83 -3.81
C ASP A 122 7.36 -4.30 -2.84
N PHE A 123 6.97 -3.48 -1.86
CA PHE A 123 5.81 -3.78 -1.01
C PHE A 123 4.51 -3.91 -1.82
N ARG A 124 4.31 -3.06 -2.83
CA ARG A 124 3.13 -3.17 -3.70
C ARG A 124 3.17 -4.42 -4.57
N THR A 125 4.36 -4.81 -5.04
CA THR A 125 4.56 -6.04 -5.82
C THR A 125 4.30 -7.28 -4.96
N TRP A 126 4.80 -7.28 -3.72
CA TRP A 126 4.53 -8.31 -2.75
C TRP A 126 3.03 -8.42 -2.43
N GLY A 127 2.40 -7.31 -2.05
CA GLY A 127 0.96 -7.27 -1.75
C GLY A 127 0.09 -7.72 -2.93
N GLY A 128 0.43 -7.30 -4.15
CA GLY A 128 -0.28 -7.74 -5.37
C GLY A 128 -0.14 -9.23 -5.64
N THR A 129 1.04 -9.79 -5.40
CA THR A 129 1.31 -11.22 -5.54
C THR A 129 0.57 -12.04 -4.49
N LYS A 130 0.60 -11.63 -3.22
CA LYS A 130 -0.15 -12.25 -2.13
C LYS A 130 -1.65 -12.27 -2.41
N LEU A 131 -2.22 -11.11 -2.74
CA LEU A 131 -3.63 -11.00 -3.10
C LEU A 131 -4.03 -11.89 -4.27
N ALA A 132 -3.18 -12.01 -5.29
CA ALA A 132 -3.43 -12.89 -6.43
C ALA A 132 -3.44 -14.36 -6.00
N ALA A 133 -2.54 -14.79 -5.13
CA ALA A 133 -2.51 -16.14 -4.58
C ALA A 133 -3.81 -16.45 -3.80
N GLU A 134 -4.20 -15.56 -2.90
CA GLU A 134 -5.44 -15.67 -2.11
C GLU A 134 -6.68 -15.78 -3.00
N GLU A 135 -6.82 -14.94 -3.99
CA GLU A 135 -7.93 -14.98 -4.95
C GLU A 135 -7.96 -16.28 -5.76
N ILE A 136 -6.79 -16.79 -6.21
CA ILE A 136 -6.73 -18.03 -6.98
C ILE A 136 -7.15 -19.22 -6.14
N THR A 137 -6.81 -19.26 -4.85
CA THR A 137 -7.20 -20.37 -3.97
C THR A 137 -8.71 -20.52 -3.79
N GLN A 138 -9.47 -19.44 -4.03
CA GLN A 138 -10.95 -19.46 -3.97
C GLN A 138 -11.60 -20.07 -5.21
N PHE A 139 -10.85 -20.33 -6.30
CA PHE A 139 -11.42 -20.91 -7.52
C PHE A 139 -11.54 -22.43 -7.44
N LYS A 140 -12.40 -23.00 -8.29
CA LYS A 140 -12.59 -24.45 -8.36
C LYS A 140 -11.36 -25.15 -8.97
N LYS A 141 -10.95 -26.26 -8.37
CA LYS A 141 -9.76 -27.02 -8.79
C LYS A 141 -9.89 -27.66 -10.18
N LYS A 142 -11.12 -27.96 -10.63
CA LYS A 142 -11.40 -28.70 -11.88
C LYS A 142 -11.95 -27.80 -12.99
N ASP A 143 -11.63 -26.52 -13.01
CA ASP A 143 -12.04 -25.61 -14.08
C ASP A 143 -11.36 -25.98 -15.41
N ASP A 144 -12.13 -25.90 -16.51
CA ASP A 144 -11.59 -26.05 -17.86
C ASP A 144 -10.70 -24.84 -18.26
N LYS A 145 -9.98 -24.94 -19.36
CA LYS A 145 -9.07 -23.89 -19.84
C LYS A 145 -9.78 -22.55 -20.09
N LYS A 146 -11.02 -22.57 -20.58
CA LYS A 146 -11.82 -21.35 -20.84
C LYS A 146 -12.22 -20.69 -19.55
N GLN A 147 -12.68 -21.49 -18.57
CA GLN A 147 -13.03 -20.97 -17.25
C GLN A 147 -11.79 -20.41 -16.52
N ARG A 148 -10.64 -21.13 -16.57
CA ARG A 148 -9.38 -20.61 -15.99
C ARG A 148 -8.99 -19.24 -16.53
N LYS A 149 -9.12 -18.99 -17.85
CA LYS A 149 -8.87 -17.66 -18.44
C LYS A 149 -9.81 -16.58 -17.88
N LYS A 150 -11.09 -16.89 -17.72
CA LYS A 150 -12.07 -15.97 -17.11
C LYS A 150 -11.73 -15.68 -15.65
N ASN A 151 -11.34 -16.70 -14.90
CA ASN A 151 -10.96 -16.57 -13.49
C ASN A 151 -9.71 -15.67 -13.34
N ILE A 152 -8.68 -15.86 -14.15
CA ILE A 152 -7.51 -14.97 -14.14
C ILE A 152 -7.90 -13.52 -14.46
N THR A 153 -8.80 -13.31 -15.42
CA THR A 153 -9.28 -11.95 -15.71
C THR A 153 -10.01 -11.34 -14.52
N LYS A 154 -10.82 -12.13 -13.81
CA LYS A 154 -11.53 -11.69 -12.59
C LYS A 154 -10.54 -11.36 -11.48
N MET A 155 -9.61 -12.26 -11.19
CA MET A 155 -8.56 -12.07 -10.18
C MET A 155 -7.75 -10.82 -10.45
N VAL A 156 -7.20 -10.63 -11.67
CA VAL A 156 -6.43 -9.44 -12.02
C VAL A 156 -7.22 -8.14 -11.84
N LYS A 157 -8.52 -8.14 -12.20
CA LYS A 157 -9.40 -6.98 -11.96
C LYS A 157 -9.61 -6.72 -10.47
N GLY A 158 -9.79 -7.76 -9.66
CA GLY A 158 -9.95 -7.67 -8.20
C GLY A 158 -8.70 -7.07 -7.55
N VAL A 159 -7.52 -7.65 -7.82
CA VAL A 159 -6.24 -7.14 -7.30
C VAL A 159 -5.97 -5.71 -7.78
N ALA A 160 -6.24 -5.41 -9.07
CA ALA A 160 -6.05 -4.07 -9.62
C ALA A 160 -6.94 -3.03 -8.93
N LYS A 161 -8.18 -3.39 -8.60
CA LYS A 161 -9.09 -2.52 -7.83
C LYS A 161 -8.53 -2.22 -6.44
N ARG A 162 -8.06 -3.25 -5.70
CA ARG A 162 -7.48 -3.10 -4.35
C ARG A 162 -6.21 -2.26 -4.36
N LEU A 163 -5.35 -2.43 -5.38
CA LEU A 163 -4.11 -1.65 -5.51
C LEU A 163 -4.32 -0.26 -6.15
N GLY A 164 -5.54 0.10 -6.56
CA GLY A 164 -5.81 1.38 -7.23
C GLY A 164 -5.20 1.50 -8.63
N ASN A 165 -4.90 0.36 -9.32
CA ASN A 165 -4.24 0.34 -10.63
C ASN A 165 -5.16 -0.10 -11.77
N THR A 166 -4.67 -0.01 -13.02
CA THR A 166 -5.33 -0.68 -14.15
C THR A 166 -5.01 -2.17 -14.17
N PRO A 167 -5.92 -3.04 -14.68
CA PRO A 167 -5.65 -4.47 -14.79
C PRO A 167 -4.37 -4.80 -15.58
N ALA A 168 -4.06 -4.04 -16.64
CA ALA A 168 -2.85 -4.25 -17.45
C ALA A 168 -1.57 -3.99 -16.64
N VAL A 169 -1.51 -2.86 -15.93
CA VAL A 169 -0.37 -2.51 -15.05
C VAL A 169 -0.26 -3.52 -13.91
N CYS A 170 -1.37 -3.89 -13.29
CA CYS A 170 -1.37 -4.84 -12.18
C CYS A 170 -0.80 -6.20 -12.62
N ARG A 171 -1.30 -6.73 -13.73
CA ARG A 171 -0.83 -8.01 -14.30
C ARG A 171 0.66 -8.00 -14.66
N GLY A 172 1.15 -6.89 -15.23
CA GLY A 172 2.53 -6.81 -15.74
C GLY A 172 3.58 -6.43 -14.69
N SER A 173 3.16 -5.79 -13.58
CA SER A 173 4.12 -5.17 -12.66
C SER A 173 3.95 -5.58 -11.19
N TYR A 174 2.79 -6.11 -10.79
CA TYR A 174 2.49 -6.35 -9.37
C TYR A 174 2.08 -7.79 -9.04
N ILE A 175 1.83 -8.62 -10.05
CA ILE A 175 1.49 -10.04 -9.81
C ILE A 175 2.61 -10.90 -10.36
N HIS A 176 3.22 -11.74 -9.52
CA HIS A 176 4.24 -12.67 -9.97
C HIS A 176 3.66 -13.63 -11.03
N PRO A 177 4.30 -13.74 -12.23
CA PRO A 177 3.72 -14.44 -13.38
C PRO A 177 3.48 -15.93 -13.15
N ARG A 178 4.20 -16.55 -12.24
CA ARG A 178 4.08 -17.98 -11.89
C ARG A 178 2.66 -18.34 -11.48
N PHE A 179 2.02 -17.53 -10.62
CA PHE A 179 0.64 -17.77 -10.18
C PHE A 179 -0.34 -17.85 -11.35
N ILE A 180 -0.22 -16.93 -12.30
CA ILE A 180 -1.06 -16.89 -13.50
C ILE A 180 -0.76 -18.09 -14.40
N ASN A 181 0.51 -18.38 -14.65
CA ASN A 181 0.93 -19.42 -15.57
C ASN A 181 0.55 -20.81 -15.07
N ASP A 182 0.80 -21.11 -13.81
CA ASP A 182 0.51 -22.42 -13.21
C ASP A 182 -1.00 -22.65 -13.09
N TYR A 183 -1.77 -21.62 -12.78
CA TYR A 183 -3.23 -21.73 -12.79
C TYR A 183 -3.77 -21.97 -14.22
N LEU A 184 -3.27 -21.26 -15.22
CA LEU A 184 -3.69 -21.47 -16.62
C LEU A 184 -3.31 -22.86 -17.14
N LYS A 185 -2.14 -23.38 -16.74
CA LYS A 185 -1.73 -24.78 -17.04
C LYS A 185 -2.56 -25.82 -16.30
N GLY A 186 -3.18 -25.46 -15.16
CA GLY A 186 -3.94 -26.36 -14.30
C GLY A 186 -3.08 -27.06 -13.25
N SER A 187 -1.83 -26.70 -13.10
CA SER A 187 -0.90 -27.27 -12.11
C SER A 187 -0.95 -26.57 -10.75
N PHE A 188 -1.49 -25.35 -10.67
CA PHE A 188 -1.45 -24.52 -9.47
C PHE A 188 -1.87 -25.25 -8.19
N PHE A 189 -3.05 -25.84 -8.16
CA PHE A 189 -3.58 -26.47 -6.92
C PHE A 189 -2.76 -27.66 -6.44
N ARG A 190 -2.13 -28.42 -7.36
CA ARG A 190 -1.22 -29.50 -6.99
C ARG A 190 0.04 -28.92 -6.36
N LEU A 191 0.70 -27.99 -7.04
CA LEU A 191 1.93 -27.33 -6.57
C LEU A 191 1.70 -26.57 -5.27
N TRP A 192 0.56 -25.86 -5.15
CA TRP A 192 0.19 -25.16 -3.94
C TRP A 192 0.04 -26.08 -2.74
N LYS A 193 -0.55 -27.26 -2.94
CA LYS A 193 -0.66 -28.28 -1.88
C LYS A 193 0.70 -28.86 -1.48
N GLU A 194 1.61 -29.03 -2.42
CA GLU A 194 2.95 -29.55 -2.19
C GLU A 194 3.84 -28.60 -1.39
N THR A 195 3.49 -27.33 -1.31
CA THR A 195 4.23 -26.27 -0.59
C THR A 195 3.59 -25.87 0.75
N LEU A 196 2.61 -26.63 1.22
CA LEU A 196 2.10 -26.47 2.59
C LEU A 196 3.20 -26.71 3.61
N GLY A 197 3.17 -25.98 4.70
CA GLY A 197 4.15 -26.10 5.78
C GLY A 197 3.86 -25.11 6.90
N ASP A 198 4.66 -25.13 7.94
CA ASP A 198 4.49 -24.27 9.10
C ASP A 198 4.67 -22.78 8.79
N GLN A 199 4.08 -21.94 9.63
CA GLN A 199 4.24 -20.49 9.52
C GLN A 199 5.71 -20.11 9.73
N MET A 200 6.23 -19.23 8.89
CA MET A 200 7.57 -18.65 8.99
C MET A 200 7.46 -17.32 9.75
N TYR A 201 7.67 -17.36 11.07
CA TYR A 201 7.61 -16.12 11.86
C TYR A 201 8.67 -15.11 11.39
N PRO A 202 8.38 -13.80 11.29
CA PRO A 202 7.14 -13.11 11.71
C PRO A 202 6.04 -13.00 10.64
N LEU A 203 6.15 -13.71 9.53
CA LEU A 203 5.19 -13.66 8.43
C LEU A 203 3.86 -14.31 8.82
N SER A 204 2.77 -13.86 8.19
CA SER A 204 1.49 -14.57 8.28
C SER A 204 1.56 -15.95 7.61
N GLU A 205 0.61 -16.83 7.93
CA GLU A 205 0.50 -18.14 7.30
C GLU A 205 0.39 -18.04 5.78
N SER A 206 -0.43 -17.10 5.28
CA SER A 206 -0.60 -16.83 3.86
C SER A 206 0.70 -16.39 3.19
N GLU A 207 1.46 -15.49 3.81
CA GLU A 207 2.75 -15.02 3.28
C GLU A 207 3.79 -16.12 3.26
N SER A 208 3.89 -16.90 4.33
CA SER A 208 4.77 -18.04 4.42
C SER A 208 4.51 -19.06 3.31
N HIS A 209 3.24 -19.30 2.99
CA HIS A 209 2.86 -20.21 1.91
C HIS A 209 3.21 -19.63 0.53
N VAL A 210 2.98 -18.33 0.30
CA VAL A 210 3.36 -17.67 -0.95
C VAL A 210 4.87 -17.77 -1.19
N ILE A 211 5.69 -17.55 -0.18
CA ILE A 211 7.15 -17.67 -0.28
C ILE A 211 7.54 -19.09 -0.65
N ARG A 212 7.11 -20.10 0.11
CA ARG A 212 7.43 -21.51 -0.21
C ARG A 212 7.00 -21.91 -1.62
N TYR A 213 5.83 -21.42 -2.06
CA TYR A 213 5.37 -21.67 -3.42
C TYR A 213 6.31 -21.06 -4.48
N LEU A 214 6.83 -19.86 -4.23
CA LEU A 214 7.75 -19.19 -5.16
C LEU A 214 9.16 -19.82 -5.14
N GLU A 215 9.63 -20.30 -4.01
CA GLU A 215 10.95 -20.94 -3.87
C GLU A 215 10.99 -22.36 -4.43
N ASN A 216 9.87 -23.07 -4.41
CA ASN A 216 9.76 -24.44 -4.92
C ASN A 216 9.61 -24.48 -6.45
N SER A 217 10.55 -23.89 -7.17
CA SER A 217 10.54 -23.78 -8.64
C SER A 217 11.66 -24.58 -9.32
#